data_a54c3ac80f8fcfb0ca39963a71a0312b
#
_entry.id   a54c3ac80f8fcfb0ca39963a71a0312b
#
_cell.length_a   1.000
_cell.length_b   1.000
_cell.length_c   1.000
_cell.angle_alpha   90.00
_cell.angle_beta   90.00
_cell.angle_gamma   90.00
#
_symmetry.space_group_name_H-M   'P 1'
#
loop_
_entity.id
_entity.type
_entity.pdbx_description
1 polymer ?
#
loop_
_entity_poly.entity_id
_entity_poly.type
_entity_poly.pdbx_seq_one_letter_code
_entity_poly.pdbx_strand_id
1 'polypeptide(L)'
;MKKNILRLGIVVLVLLIAGVLWLNNDINQKKEDEANKNAIAANADFSLLSDDDPNFEKWGKVFPEQLKMYLMVEKEEPKATEFGGNLAYSKLIRFPQLTILWAGYPFSLDFNEERGHFWVQVDQMKTARNNKDFLNAHGLAAFKGQPAACMNCHSGWTPWLIKNVAKGDFTAFNSTNYWTMIKNIPAVDGIVENSPEHAGPHGGKRMGVTCADCHNPNDMSLRLTRPAAINALVSRGYEKDPVQGVKATREEMRTLVCSQCHVEYYFKPTGEKVKVMGETIVDDSSKKWWNGTQKNYDEYEFWRDGNKAKEIETDGIVLTFPWSEWKKGQPFRIEMLDDYYDKVRGVFGADFTHKLTGAQIIKIQHPESELYSGGVHAANGVSCVDCHMPYVREGAKKVTQHNITSPLRDINSACKSCHKQSEDYLKAQVLDIQNSVAHDQRTAEYAIVSLIMDTKKLRDELGNMEKFQSDGKADAKKISEELKEVLELHRKAQMRADFVNAENSTGFHNPREASRMLLQAVDMARMGQTKLVEIATVNGIKDFKTSNLGFEDIQKFNPGELYYKVDVNGHKAGERYYADEKDVNGNPPKELLEHDKELAPYNYQVIDKK
;
A
#
# COMPACT_ATOMS: atom_id res chain seq x y z
N MET A 1 -1.76 45.43 47.08
CA MET A 1 -2.47 44.18 47.37
C MET A 1 -3.90 44.17 46.82
N LYS A 2 -4.83 45.03 47.20
CA LYS A 2 -6.24 44.97 46.78
C LYS A 2 -6.45 44.99 45.26
N LYS A 3 -5.70 45.81 44.46
CA LYS A 3 -5.80 45.86 43.00
C LYS A 3 -5.37 44.55 42.29
N ASN A 4 -4.39 43.85 42.84
CA ASN A 4 -3.93 42.58 42.24
C ASN A 4 -4.88 41.43 42.56
N ILE A 5 -5.52 41.44 43.73
CA ILE A 5 -6.56 40.46 44.08
C ILE A 5 -7.79 40.62 43.19
N LEU A 6 -8.19 41.89 42.92
CA LEU A 6 -9.30 42.20 41.99
C LEU A 6 -8.99 41.73 40.56
N ARG A 7 -7.77 41.98 40.07
CA ARG A 7 -7.34 41.52 38.73
C ARG A 7 -7.31 39.97 38.63
N LEU A 8 -6.82 39.31 39.65
CA LEU A 8 -6.81 37.85 39.71
C LEU A 8 -8.24 37.29 39.72
N GLY A 9 -9.15 37.90 40.49
CA GLY A 9 -10.57 37.54 40.52
C GLY A 9 -11.26 37.68 39.17
N ILE A 10 -10.95 38.78 38.42
CA ILE A 10 -11.49 38.97 37.08
C ILE A 10 -10.96 37.93 36.10
N VAL A 11 -9.67 37.58 36.15
CA VAL A 11 -9.09 36.57 35.28
C VAL A 11 -9.70 35.17 35.55
N VAL A 12 -9.87 34.80 36.82
CA VAL A 12 -10.52 33.54 37.20
C VAL A 12 -11.99 33.51 36.74
N LEU A 13 -12.71 34.64 36.85
CA LEU A 13 -14.10 34.73 36.41
C LEU A 13 -14.21 34.59 34.88
N VAL A 14 -13.30 35.20 34.11
CA VAL A 14 -13.26 35.10 32.65
C VAL A 14 -12.95 33.67 32.21
N LEU A 15 -12.01 32.98 32.87
CA LEU A 15 -11.71 31.57 32.61
C LEU A 15 -12.87 30.63 32.93
N LEU A 16 -13.60 30.89 34.02
CA LEU A 16 -14.80 30.13 34.38
C LEU A 16 -15.92 30.34 33.34
N ILE A 17 -16.14 31.57 32.91
CA ILE A 17 -17.14 31.89 31.86
C ILE A 17 -16.75 31.22 30.54
N ALA A 18 -15.48 31.27 30.14
CA ALA A 18 -14.98 30.63 28.93
C ALA A 18 -15.13 29.09 29.02
N GLY A 19 -14.85 28.51 30.18
CA GLY A 19 -15.04 27.08 30.43
C GLY A 19 -16.52 26.66 30.36
N VAL A 20 -17.43 27.46 30.93
CA VAL A 20 -18.88 27.19 30.85
C VAL A 20 -19.39 27.32 29.41
N LEU A 21 -18.93 28.34 28.68
CA LEU A 21 -19.31 28.53 27.27
C LEU A 21 -18.80 27.38 26.41
N TRP A 22 -17.56 26.90 26.63
CA TRP A 22 -17.00 25.77 25.95
C TRP A 22 -17.77 24.48 26.23
N LEU A 23 -18.06 24.19 27.53
CA LEU A 23 -18.87 23.04 27.96
C LEU A 23 -20.28 23.07 27.36
N ASN A 24 -20.91 24.24 27.33
CA ASN A 24 -22.26 24.40 26.76
C ASN A 24 -22.25 24.16 25.24
N ASN A 25 -21.21 24.65 24.56
CA ASN A 25 -21.03 24.40 23.13
C ASN A 25 -20.79 22.91 22.82
N ASP A 26 -19.95 22.23 23.60
CA ASP A 26 -19.67 20.78 23.48
C ASP A 26 -20.94 19.94 23.74
N ILE A 27 -21.73 20.28 24.77
CA ILE A 27 -23.01 19.63 25.07
C ILE A 27 -24.01 19.86 23.92
N ASN A 28 -24.10 21.07 23.38
CA ASN A 28 -25.00 21.35 22.27
C ASN A 28 -24.60 20.63 20.98
N GLN A 29 -23.30 20.59 20.67
CA GLN A 29 -22.81 19.79 19.56
C GLN A 29 -23.14 18.29 19.72
N LYS A 30 -22.93 17.73 20.90
CA LYS A 30 -23.29 16.33 21.17
C LYS A 30 -24.79 16.08 21.04
N LYS A 31 -25.64 17.01 21.48
CA LYS A 31 -27.10 16.94 21.29
C LYS A 31 -27.52 17.05 19.83
N GLU A 32 -26.90 17.94 19.04
CA GLU A 32 -27.15 18.05 17.61
C GLU A 32 -26.68 16.80 16.85
N ASP A 33 -25.52 16.25 17.21
CA ASP A 33 -25.01 15.01 16.64
C ASP A 33 -25.93 13.81 16.94
N GLU A 34 -26.45 13.75 18.16
CA GLU A 34 -27.40 12.71 18.59
C GLU A 34 -28.78 12.88 17.95
N ALA A 35 -29.27 14.11 17.81
CA ALA A 35 -30.50 14.41 17.11
C ALA A 35 -30.39 14.12 15.61
N ASN A 36 -29.24 14.42 14.99
CA ASN A 36 -28.98 14.08 13.57
C ASN A 36 -28.86 12.58 13.36
N LYS A 37 -28.21 11.84 14.26
CA LYS A 37 -28.18 10.36 14.25
C LYS A 37 -29.60 9.79 14.34
N ASN A 38 -30.39 10.27 15.26
CA ASN A 38 -31.76 9.80 15.45
C ASN A 38 -32.67 10.17 14.27
N ALA A 39 -32.49 11.31 13.64
CA ALA A 39 -33.24 11.73 12.46
C ALA A 39 -32.87 10.91 11.20
N ILE A 40 -31.60 10.57 11.04
CA ILE A 40 -31.13 9.68 9.96
C ILE A 40 -31.67 8.27 10.21
N ALA A 41 -31.54 7.75 11.41
CA ALA A 41 -32.01 6.42 11.79
C ALA A 41 -33.54 6.27 11.68
N ALA A 42 -34.30 7.32 11.99
CA ALA A 42 -35.77 7.29 11.94
C ALA A 42 -36.35 7.23 10.52
N ASN A 43 -35.59 7.68 9.50
CA ASN A 43 -36.07 7.77 8.11
C ASN A 43 -35.34 6.85 7.13
N ALA A 44 -34.32 6.12 7.56
CA ALA A 44 -33.53 5.25 6.70
C ALA A 44 -34.00 3.79 6.83
N ASP A 45 -34.30 3.16 5.71
CA ASP A 45 -34.58 1.72 5.67
C ASP A 45 -33.26 0.93 5.64
N PHE A 46 -32.74 0.61 6.82
CA PHE A 46 -31.53 -0.20 6.97
C PHE A 46 -31.73 -1.68 6.65
N SER A 47 -32.98 -2.15 6.43
CA SER A 47 -33.25 -3.55 6.11
C SER A 47 -32.65 -4.01 4.77
N LEU A 48 -32.29 -3.04 3.92
CA LEU A 48 -31.60 -3.29 2.64
C LEU A 48 -30.12 -3.61 2.82
N LEU A 49 -29.53 -3.31 3.97
CA LEU A 49 -28.10 -3.40 4.21
C LEU A 49 -27.73 -4.70 4.94
N SER A 50 -26.56 -5.21 4.68
CA SER A 50 -26.03 -6.44 5.28
C SER A 50 -24.56 -6.30 5.64
N ASP A 51 -24.14 -7.08 6.63
CA ASP A 51 -22.78 -7.08 7.17
C ASP A 51 -21.68 -7.42 6.16
N ASP A 52 -22.02 -8.29 5.22
CA ASP A 52 -21.09 -8.87 4.27
C ASP A 52 -21.50 -8.63 2.80
N ASP A 53 -22.46 -7.73 2.56
CA ASP A 53 -22.85 -7.33 1.21
C ASP A 53 -22.15 -6.02 0.82
N PRO A 54 -21.15 -6.08 -0.08
CA PRO A 54 -20.41 -4.89 -0.50
C PRO A 54 -21.17 -4.04 -1.53
N ASN A 55 -22.38 -4.39 -1.91
CA ASN A 55 -23.12 -3.70 -2.95
C ASN A 55 -23.44 -2.25 -2.57
N PHE A 56 -22.58 -1.32 -3.02
CA PHE A 56 -22.71 0.10 -2.74
C PHE A 56 -24.01 0.72 -3.29
N GLU A 57 -24.64 0.13 -4.31
CA GLU A 57 -25.94 0.61 -4.83
C GLU A 57 -27.07 0.45 -3.79
N LYS A 58 -27.04 -0.60 -2.99
CA LYS A 58 -27.99 -0.77 -1.88
C LYS A 58 -27.80 0.30 -0.83
N TRP A 59 -26.52 0.57 -0.47
CA TRP A 59 -26.18 1.65 0.46
C TRP A 59 -26.58 3.01 -0.08
N GLY A 60 -26.42 3.23 -1.39
CA GLY A 60 -26.81 4.48 -2.06
C GLY A 60 -28.29 4.76 -2.05
N LYS A 61 -29.16 3.75 -1.96
CA LYS A 61 -30.61 3.98 -1.77
C LYS A 61 -30.91 4.63 -0.43
N VAL A 62 -30.10 4.35 0.58
CA VAL A 62 -30.20 4.93 1.92
C VAL A 62 -29.39 6.23 2.04
N PHE A 63 -28.21 6.29 1.41
CA PHE A 63 -27.24 7.38 1.49
C PHE A 63 -26.84 7.90 0.11
N PRO A 64 -27.75 8.53 -0.64
CA PRO A 64 -27.51 8.89 -2.04
C PRO A 64 -26.40 9.96 -2.22
N GLU A 65 -26.23 10.89 -1.29
CA GLU A 65 -25.16 11.91 -1.38
C GLU A 65 -23.78 11.28 -1.23
N GLN A 66 -23.62 10.32 -0.29
CA GLN A 66 -22.37 9.61 -0.07
C GLN A 66 -22.04 8.70 -1.27
N LEU A 67 -23.04 8.00 -1.83
CA LEU A 67 -22.83 7.22 -3.05
C LEU A 67 -22.40 8.11 -4.22
N LYS A 68 -23.06 9.26 -4.41
CA LYS A 68 -22.69 10.22 -5.47
C LYS A 68 -21.22 10.59 -5.35
N MET A 69 -20.75 10.90 -4.13
CA MET A 69 -19.34 11.27 -3.88
C MET A 69 -18.39 10.08 -4.11
N TYR A 70 -18.74 8.89 -3.64
CA TYR A 70 -17.96 7.67 -3.88
C TYR A 70 -17.77 7.39 -5.37
N LEU A 71 -18.82 7.56 -6.17
CA LEU A 71 -18.78 7.36 -7.62
C LEU A 71 -18.09 8.50 -8.39
N MET A 72 -17.70 9.60 -7.74
CA MET A 72 -16.88 10.63 -8.40
C MET A 72 -15.55 10.07 -8.87
N VAL A 73 -14.94 9.17 -8.11
CA VAL A 73 -13.67 8.51 -8.47
C VAL A 73 -13.81 7.64 -9.72
N GLU A 74 -15.00 7.08 -9.98
CA GLU A 74 -15.29 6.34 -11.22
C GLU A 74 -15.46 7.27 -12.42
N LYS A 75 -16.19 8.37 -12.23
CA LYS A 75 -16.73 9.23 -13.29
C LYS A 75 -15.86 10.43 -13.63
N GLU A 76 -15.05 10.90 -12.68
CA GLU A 76 -14.11 11.99 -12.92
C GLU A 76 -12.84 11.43 -13.56
N GLU A 77 -12.33 12.15 -14.56
CA GLU A 77 -11.01 11.83 -15.08
C GLU A 77 -9.98 11.85 -13.95
N PRO A 78 -9.15 10.83 -13.86
CA PRO A 78 -8.10 10.78 -12.86
C PRO A 78 -7.20 12.02 -12.96
N LYS A 79 -6.85 12.61 -11.81
CA LYS A 79 -6.00 13.80 -11.75
C LYS A 79 -4.78 13.54 -10.88
N ALA A 80 -3.62 13.90 -11.41
CA ALA A 80 -2.38 13.88 -10.64
C ALA A 80 -2.30 15.06 -9.67
N THR A 81 -1.65 14.83 -8.55
CA THR A 81 -0.93 15.85 -7.79
C THR A 81 0.55 15.73 -8.11
N GLU A 82 1.41 16.63 -7.59
CA GLU A 82 2.83 16.62 -7.91
C GLU A 82 3.52 15.26 -7.60
N PHE A 83 3.08 14.57 -6.54
CA PHE A 83 3.66 13.31 -6.08
C PHE A 83 2.72 12.11 -6.21
N GLY A 84 1.62 12.23 -6.91
CA GLY A 84 0.67 11.14 -7.07
C GLY A 84 -0.72 11.64 -7.45
N GLY A 85 -1.73 11.12 -6.79
CA GLY A 85 -3.13 11.36 -7.07
C GLY A 85 -3.84 10.03 -7.31
N ASN A 86 -4.94 10.05 -8.06
CA ASN A 86 -5.70 8.86 -8.42
C ASN A 86 -5.45 8.43 -9.89
N LEU A 87 -4.20 8.55 -10.36
CA LEU A 87 -3.77 8.10 -11.68
C LEU A 87 -3.07 6.75 -11.58
N ALA A 88 -3.45 5.82 -12.42
CA ALA A 88 -2.65 4.62 -12.66
C ALA A 88 -1.41 4.99 -13.51
N TYR A 89 -0.22 4.74 -12.99
CA TYR A 89 1.05 4.89 -13.71
C TYR A 89 2.08 3.87 -13.25
N SER A 90 3.05 3.57 -14.13
CA SER A 90 4.15 2.70 -13.75
C SER A 90 5.18 3.44 -12.90
N LYS A 91 5.37 3.00 -11.66
CA LYS A 91 6.42 3.51 -10.78
C LYS A 91 7.81 3.21 -11.34
N LEU A 92 8.00 2.14 -12.11
CA LEU A 92 9.29 1.76 -12.67
C LEU A 92 9.76 2.70 -13.80
N ILE A 93 8.82 3.29 -14.55
CA ILE A 93 9.17 4.29 -15.55
C ILE A 93 9.55 5.60 -14.89
N ARG A 94 8.80 6.00 -13.86
CA ARG A 94 9.04 7.23 -13.14
C ARG A 94 10.29 7.15 -12.25
N PHE A 95 10.54 5.98 -11.67
CA PHE A 95 11.60 5.70 -10.70
C PHE A 95 12.39 4.46 -11.10
N PRO A 96 13.24 4.53 -12.14
CA PRO A 96 13.92 3.36 -12.69
C PRO A 96 14.84 2.62 -11.71
N GLN A 97 15.36 3.29 -10.68
CA GLN A 97 16.13 2.68 -9.60
C GLN A 97 15.37 1.58 -8.87
N LEU A 98 14.04 1.63 -8.84
CA LEU A 98 13.20 0.60 -8.21
C LEU A 98 13.38 -0.77 -8.88
N THR A 99 13.68 -0.83 -10.18
CA THR A 99 14.00 -2.08 -10.86
C THR A 99 15.21 -2.78 -10.24
N ILE A 100 16.23 -2.02 -9.83
CA ILE A 100 17.43 -2.55 -9.18
C ILE A 100 17.14 -2.90 -7.72
N LEU A 101 16.45 -2.02 -6.98
CA LEU A 101 16.09 -2.26 -5.58
C LEU A 101 15.23 -3.52 -5.40
N TRP A 102 14.38 -3.84 -6.36
CA TRP A 102 13.50 -5.03 -6.32
C TRP A 102 14.02 -6.19 -7.15
N ALA A 103 15.30 -6.21 -7.53
CA ALA A 103 15.87 -7.26 -8.37
C ALA A 103 15.69 -8.67 -7.79
N GLY A 104 14.92 -9.52 -8.46
CA GLY A 104 14.54 -10.87 -8.01
C GLY A 104 13.13 -10.96 -7.41
N TYR A 105 12.39 -9.85 -7.35
CA TYR A 105 11.02 -9.76 -6.87
C TYR A 105 10.07 -9.25 -7.96
N PRO A 106 8.80 -9.67 -8.00
CA PRO A 106 7.87 -9.26 -9.06
C PRO A 106 7.68 -7.76 -9.24
N PHE A 107 7.87 -6.96 -8.18
CA PHE A 107 7.80 -5.49 -8.24
C PHE A 107 8.87 -4.84 -9.14
N SER A 108 9.96 -5.53 -9.45
CA SER A 108 10.94 -5.04 -10.41
C SER A 108 10.51 -5.14 -11.87
N LEU A 109 9.44 -5.88 -12.12
CA LEU A 109 8.84 -6.06 -13.45
C LEU A 109 7.57 -5.27 -13.63
N ASP A 110 6.76 -5.19 -12.57
CA ASP A 110 5.44 -4.58 -12.60
C ASP A 110 5.16 -3.93 -11.23
N PHE A 111 5.21 -2.60 -11.18
CA PHE A 111 4.93 -1.81 -10.01
C PHE A 111 4.16 -0.55 -10.41
N ASN A 112 2.85 -0.60 -10.26
CA ASN A 112 1.94 0.44 -10.68
C ASN A 112 1.33 1.16 -9.47
N GLU A 113 0.97 2.43 -9.64
CA GLU A 113 0.11 3.18 -8.73
C GLU A 113 -1.34 2.77 -8.93
N GLU A 114 -2.14 2.81 -7.87
CA GLU A 114 -3.54 2.45 -7.88
C GLU A 114 -4.46 3.69 -7.88
N ARG A 115 -5.67 3.53 -8.42
CA ARG A 115 -6.59 4.64 -8.68
C ARG A 115 -7.53 4.99 -7.52
N GLY A 116 -7.42 4.34 -6.38
CA GLY A 116 -8.26 4.59 -5.21
C GLY A 116 -9.33 3.52 -4.96
N HIS A 117 -10.17 3.72 -3.95
CA HIS A 117 -11.03 2.70 -3.34
C HIS A 117 -11.98 2.01 -4.32
N PHE A 118 -12.57 2.75 -5.25
CA PHE A 118 -13.46 2.19 -6.27
C PHE A 118 -12.72 1.18 -7.17
N TRP A 119 -11.48 1.50 -7.52
CA TRP A 119 -10.71 0.77 -8.52
C TRP A 119 -9.77 -0.30 -7.96
N VAL A 120 -9.49 -0.33 -6.66
CA VAL A 120 -8.42 -1.16 -6.06
C VAL A 120 -8.55 -2.65 -6.41
N GLN A 121 -9.75 -3.21 -6.53
CA GLN A 121 -9.89 -4.61 -6.93
C GLN A 121 -9.62 -4.80 -8.42
N VAL A 122 -10.05 -3.88 -9.27
CA VAL A 122 -9.78 -3.91 -10.70
C VAL A 122 -8.28 -3.77 -10.96
N ASP A 123 -7.63 -2.81 -10.29
CA ASP A 123 -6.20 -2.59 -10.43
C ASP A 123 -5.40 -3.80 -9.94
N GLN A 124 -5.82 -4.42 -8.84
CA GLN A 124 -5.23 -5.67 -8.35
C GLN A 124 -5.43 -6.84 -9.31
N MET A 125 -6.59 -6.95 -9.97
CA MET A 125 -6.82 -7.95 -11.02
C MET A 125 -5.91 -7.71 -12.22
N LYS A 126 -5.66 -6.45 -12.59
CA LYS A 126 -4.87 -6.05 -13.76
C LYS A 126 -3.36 -6.11 -13.55
N THR A 127 -2.87 -6.32 -12.34
CA THR A 127 -1.41 -6.38 -12.12
C THR A 127 -0.81 -7.63 -12.76
N ALA A 128 0.24 -7.47 -13.56
CA ALA A 128 0.93 -8.58 -14.23
C ALA A 128 1.60 -9.53 -13.19
N ARG A 129 1.91 -9.03 -11.99
CA ARG A 129 2.41 -9.84 -10.86
C ARG A 129 1.42 -10.92 -10.41
N ASN A 130 0.15 -10.77 -10.73
CA ASN A 130 -0.88 -11.76 -10.45
C ASN A 130 -0.94 -12.87 -11.52
N ASN A 131 -0.14 -12.75 -12.59
CA ASN A 131 -0.09 -13.71 -13.69
C ASN A 131 1.05 -14.72 -13.50
N LYS A 132 0.70 -15.95 -13.26
CA LYS A 132 1.65 -17.06 -13.09
C LYS A 132 2.54 -17.28 -14.31
N ASP A 133 1.99 -17.18 -15.51
CA ASP A 133 2.74 -17.40 -16.75
C ASP A 133 3.69 -16.25 -17.04
N PHE A 134 3.27 -15.00 -16.75
CA PHE A 134 4.15 -13.85 -16.76
C PHE A 134 5.34 -14.03 -15.82
N LEU A 135 5.09 -14.43 -14.57
CA LEU A 135 6.14 -14.67 -13.59
C LEU A 135 7.09 -15.81 -14.02
N ASN A 136 6.54 -16.89 -14.57
CA ASN A 136 7.34 -18.01 -15.11
C ASN A 136 8.24 -17.57 -16.26
N ALA A 137 7.71 -16.80 -17.21
CA ALA A 137 8.47 -16.29 -18.35
C ALA A 137 9.67 -15.42 -17.94
N HIS A 138 9.58 -14.75 -16.79
CA HIS A 138 10.64 -13.88 -16.25
C HIS A 138 11.54 -14.57 -15.19
N GLY A 139 11.42 -15.88 -15.02
CA GLY A 139 12.23 -16.64 -14.07
C GLY A 139 11.83 -16.45 -12.60
N LEU A 140 10.60 -16.00 -12.35
CA LEU A 140 10.02 -15.76 -11.03
C LEU A 140 8.95 -16.82 -10.65
N ALA A 141 9.09 -18.02 -11.16
CA ALA A 141 8.15 -19.14 -10.95
C ALA A 141 7.85 -19.45 -9.46
N ALA A 142 8.75 -19.12 -8.56
CA ALA A 142 8.58 -19.31 -7.13
C ALA A 142 7.39 -18.52 -6.55
N PHE A 143 7.00 -17.42 -7.17
CA PHE A 143 5.95 -16.54 -6.66
C PHE A 143 4.51 -16.97 -7.03
N LYS A 144 4.31 -17.89 -7.93
CA LYS A 144 3.04 -18.58 -8.26
C LYS A 144 1.78 -17.67 -8.41
N GLY A 145 1.94 -16.37 -8.62
CA GLY A 145 0.86 -15.38 -8.54
C GLY A 145 0.57 -14.92 -7.10
N GLN A 146 -0.48 -14.13 -6.93
CA GLN A 146 -0.83 -13.55 -5.64
C GLN A 146 -1.83 -14.40 -4.85
N PRO A 147 -1.77 -14.41 -3.51
CA PRO A 147 -2.77 -15.06 -2.67
C PRO A 147 -4.00 -14.17 -2.48
N ALA A 148 -5.11 -14.76 -2.07
CA ALA A 148 -6.32 -14.02 -1.69
C ALA A 148 -6.10 -13.10 -0.47
N ALA A 149 -5.01 -13.26 0.27
CA ALA A 149 -4.59 -12.33 1.30
C ALA A 149 -4.55 -10.88 0.81
N CYS A 150 -4.23 -10.62 -0.47
CA CYS A 150 -4.27 -9.29 -1.08
C CYS A 150 -5.67 -8.66 -1.06
N MET A 151 -6.73 -9.49 -1.11
CA MET A 151 -8.11 -9.01 -1.07
C MET A 151 -8.50 -8.36 0.27
N ASN A 152 -7.74 -8.57 1.35
CA ASN A 152 -7.99 -7.88 2.61
C ASN A 152 -8.05 -6.35 2.43
N CYS A 153 -7.22 -5.79 1.55
CA CYS A 153 -7.15 -4.36 1.28
C CYS A 153 -7.78 -3.98 -0.06
N HIS A 154 -7.84 -4.92 -1.02
CA HIS A 154 -8.22 -4.65 -2.40
C HIS A 154 -9.61 -5.17 -2.79
N SER A 155 -10.48 -5.55 -1.83
CA SER A 155 -11.82 -6.06 -2.15
C SER A 155 -12.84 -5.80 -1.04
N GLY A 156 -13.98 -5.28 -1.42
CA GLY A 156 -15.17 -5.21 -0.55
C GLY A 156 -15.80 -6.58 -0.28
N TRP A 157 -15.47 -7.59 -1.08
CA TRP A 157 -15.98 -8.95 -0.89
C TRP A 157 -15.29 -9.73 0.23
N THR A 158 -14.26 -9.21 0.84
CA THR A 158 -13.44 -9.92 1.84
C THR A 158 -14.26 -10.53 2.99
N PRO A 159 -15.17 -9.80 3.68
CA PRO A 159 -15.97 -10.39 4.74
C PRO A 159 -16.85 -11.55 4.25
N TRP A 160 -17.48 -11.38 3.09
CA TRP A 160 -18.32 -12.40 2.48
C TRP A 160 -17.52 -13.65 2.09
N LEU A 161 -16.34 -13.47 1.50
CA LEU A 161 -15.46 -14.56 1.06
C LEU A 161 -14.91 -15.36 2.25
N ILE A 162 -14.51 -14.68 3.31
CA ILE A 162 -14.08 -15.35 4.55
C ILE A 162 -15.21 -16.21 5.10
N LYS A 163 -16.41 -15.66 5.19
CA LYS A 163 -17.59 -16.34 5.77
C LYS A 163 -18.08 -17.50 4.91
N ASN A 164 -18.28 -17.27 3.61
CA ASN A 164 -19.01 -18.19 2.75
C ASN A 164 -18.12 -19.15 1.95
N VAL A 165 -16.93 -18.71 1.53
CA VAL A 165 -16.00 -19.54 0.75
C VAL A 165 -15.00 -20.24 1.66
N ALA A 166 -14.35 -19.49 2.53
CA ALA A 166 -13.38 -20.04 3.49
C ALA A 166 -14.02 -20.54 4.80
N LYS A 167 -15.36 -20.53 4.92
CA LYS A 167 -16.12 -21.06 6.07
C LYS A 167 -15.68 -20.49 7.43
N GLY A 168 -15.26 -19.22 7.46
CA GLY A 168 -14.75 -18.53 8.64
C GLY A 168 -13.26 -18.77 8.93
N ASP A 169 -12.59 -19.60 8.16
CA ASP A 169 -11.15 -19.84 8.30
C ASP A 169 -10.34 -18.76 7.60
N PHE A 170 -9.76 -17.86 8.38
CA PHE A 170 -8.95 -16.76 7.87
C PHE A 170 -7.64 -17.23 7.24
N THR A 171 -7.06 -18.33 7.73
CA THR A 171 -5.85 -18.93 7.14
C THR A 171 -6.16 -19.52 5.77
N ALA A 172 -7.25 -20.26 5.65
CA ALA A 172 -7.70 -20.81 4.37
C ALA A 172 -7.99 -19.69 3.36
N PHE A 173 -8.67 -18.62 3.78
CA PHE A 173 -8.89 -17.44 2.94
C PHE A 173 -7.56 -16.87 2.42
N ASN A 174 -6.64 -16.53 3.32
CA ASN A 174 -5.36 -15.91 2.94
C ASN A 174 -4.50 -16.82 2.03
N SER A 175 -4.56 -18.13 2.23
CA SER A 175 -3.72 -19.10 1.50
C SER A 175 -4.29 -19.51 0.15
N THR A 176 -5.55 -19.19 -0.12
CA THR A 176 -6.19 -19.49 -1.41
C THR A 176 -5.60 -18.60 -2.50
N ASN A 177 -5.50 -19.10 -3.73
CA ASN A 177 -5.09 -18.28 -4.86
C ASN A 177 -6.10 -17.15 -5.11
N TYR A 178 -5.60 -15.97 -5.48
CA TYR A 178 -6.41 -14.77 -5.73
C TYR A 178 -7.54 -15.02 -6.74
N TRP A 179 -7.20 -15.61 -7.91
CA TRP A 179 -8.17 -15.87 -8.97
C TRP A 179 -9.23 -16.91 -8.58
N THR A 180 -8.84 -17.88 -7.76
CA THR A 180 -9.81 -18.84 -7.22
C THR A 180 -10.86 -18.14 -6.35
N MET A 181 -10.45 -17.17 -5.54
CA MET A 181 -11.40 -16.37 -4.74
C MET A 181 -12.28 -15.49 -5.61
N ILE A 182 -11.73 -14.80 -6.62
CA ILE A 182 -12.52 -14.00 -7.57
C ILE A 182 -13.61 -14.84 -8.25
N LYS A 183 -13.31 -16.06 -8.67
CA LYS A 183 -14.29 -16.97 -9.31
C LYS A 183 -15.46 -17.31 -8.40
N ASN A 184 -15.25 -17.33 -7.10
CA ASN A 184 -16.29 -17.65 -6.11
C ASN A 184 -17.15 -16.45 -5.70
N ILE A 185 -16.84 -15.24 -6.14
CA ILE A 185 -17.69 -14.06 -5.92
C ILE A 185 -19.01 -14.26 -6.67
N PRO A 186 -20.18 -14.07 -6.02
CA PRO A 186 -21.47 -14.23 -6.67
C PRO A 186 -21.69 -13.16 -7.75
N ALA A 187 -22.52 -13.48 -8.73
CA ALA A 187 -23.08 -12.48 -9.62
C ALA A 187 -23.95 -11.51 -8.80
N VAL A 188 -23.81 -10.22 -9.04
CA VAL A 188 -24.62 -9.19 -8.38
C VAL A 188 -25.48 -8.51 -9.42
N ASP A 189 -26.79 -8.63 -9.27
CA ASP A 189 -27.75 -7.96 -10.13
C ASP A 189 -27.72 -6.45 -9.92
N GLY A 190 -27.77 -5.68 -10.99
CA GLY A 190 -27.99 -4.23 -10.97
C GLY A 190 -26.75 -3.38 -10.74
N ILE A 191 -25.54 -3.93 -10.80
CA ILE A 191 -24.33 -3.12 -10.78
C ILE A 191 -24.05 -2.59 -12.18
N VAL A 192 -24.24 -1.30 -12.28
CA VAL A 192 -23.84 -0.38 -13.36
C VAL A 192 -23.51 -1.08 -14.68
N GLU A 193 -24.54 -1.37 -15.46
CA GLU A 193 -24.43 -1.95 -16.82
C GLU A 193 -23.61 -1.08 -17.79
N ASN A 194 -23.26 0.14 -17.41
CA ASN A 194 -22.73 1.16 -18.31
C ASN A 194 -21.22 1.43 -18.17
N SER A 195 -20.54 0.84 -17.20
CA SER A 195 -19.07 0.91 -17.17
C SER A 195 -18.51 -0.27 -17.97
N PRO A 196 -17.65 -0.04 -18.98
CA PRO A 196 -17.01 -1.13 -19.73
C PRO A 196 -16.27 -2.14 -18.83
N GLU A 197 -15.88 -1.71 -17.64
CA GLU A 197 -15.15 -2.50 -16.64
C GLU A 197 -16.10 -3.27 -15.69
N HIS A 198 -17.37 -2.86 -15.61
CA HIS A 198 -18.42 -3.58 -14.87
C HIS A 198 -19.32 -4.42 -15.80
N ALA A 199 -19.34 -4.12 -17.08
CA ALA A 199 -20.19 -4.76 -18.09
C ALA A 199 -19.60 -6.05 -18.69
N GLY A 200 -18.54 -6.59 -18.13
CA GLY A 200 -17.95 -7.84 -18.63
C GLY A 200 -18.46 -9.07 -17.87
N PRO A 201 -17.97 -10.27 -18.24
CA PRO A 201 -18.26 -11.53 -17.52
C PRO A 201 -17.83 -11.48 -16.05
N HIS A 202 -17.21 -10.41 -15.65
CA HIS A 202 -16.71 -10.16 -14.30
C HIS A 202 -17.62 -9.25 -13.47
N GLY A 203 -18.64 -8.59 -14.01
CA GLY A 203 -19.68 -7.78 -13.29
C GLY A 203 -19.43 -7.62 -11.79
N GLY A 204 -20.27 -7.31 -10.92
CA GLY A 204 -20.07 -7.13 -9.46
C GLY A 204 -18.90 -7.80 -8.72
N LYS A 205 -18.11 -8.64 -9.41
CA LYS A 205 -16.85 -9.21 -8.91
C LYS A 205 -15.72 -8.19 -8.74
N ARG A 206 -15.87 -7.00 -9.30
CA ARG A 206 -14.84 -5.94 -9.33
C ARG A 206 -15.01 -4.87 -8.25
N MET A 207 -15.79 -5.14 -7.19
CA MET A 207 -16.00 -4.17 -6.12
C MET A 207 -14.75 -3.99 -5.26
N GLY A 208 -14.17 -2.78 -5.29
CA GLY A 208 -13.15 -2.34 -4.38
C GLY A 208 -13.68 -2.14 -2.94
N VAL A 209 -13.07 -1.24 -2.20
CA VAL A 209 -13.51 -0.90 -0.84
C VAL A 209 -14.85 -0.16 -0.90
N THR A 210 -15.81 -0.59 -0.09
CA THR A 210 -17.20 -0.09 -0.10
C THR A 210 -17.67 0.37 1.28
N CYS A 211 -18.92 0.84 1.35
CA CYS A 211 -19.52 1.32 2.60
C CYS A 211 -19.44 0.29 3.74
N ALA A 212 -19.71 -0.99 3.43
CA ALA A 212 -19.73 -2.09 4.39
C ALA A 212 -18.38 -2.34 5.07
N ASP A 213 -17.28 -1.92 4.45
CA ASP A 213 -15.93 -2.09 5.00
C ASP A 213 -15.65 -1.19 6.20
N CYS A 214 -16.34 -0.03 6.27
CA CYS A 214 -16.13 0.99 7.29
C CYS A 214 -17.34 1.17 8.22
N HIS A 215 -18.56 0.83 7.76
CA HIS A 215 -19.79 1.12 8.48
C HIS A 215 -20.56 -0.13 8.85
N ASN A 216 -21.11 -0.11 10.08
CA ASN A 216 -22.09 -1.09 10.52
C ASN A 216 -23.43 -0.83 9.82
N PRO A 217 -24.03 -1.83 9.14
CA PRO A 217 -25.28 -1.67 8.43
C PRO A 217 -26.47 -1.35 9.32
N ASN A 218 -26.40 -1.64 10.63
CA ASN A 218 -27.54 -1.46 11.53
C ASN A 218 -27.68 -0.03 12.07
N ASP A 219 -26.56 0.72 12.21
CA ASP A 219 -26.55 2.03 12.87
C ASP A 219 -25.54 3.02 12.28
N MET A 220 -24.86 2.64 11.20
CA MET A 220 -23.80 3.43 10.55
C MET A 220 -22.59 3.75 11.43
N SER A 221 -22.47 3.16 12.60
CA SER A 221 -21.26 3.31 13.41
C SER A 221 -20.03 2.79 12.64
N LEU A 222 -18.87 3.40 12.91
CA LEU A 222 -17.61 2.92 12.34
C LEU A 222 -17.23 1.56 12.92
N ARG A 223 -16.73 0.68 12.06
CA ARG A 223 -16.29 -0.66 12.47
C ARG A 223 -15.07 -1.14 11.70
N LEU A 224 -14.39 -2.11 12.24
CA LEU A 224 -13.33 -2.86 11.58
C LEU A 224 -13.87 -4.20 11.10
N THR A 225 -13.61 -4.53 9.85
CA THR A 225 -14.08 -5.79 9.23
C THR A 225 -12.93 -6.74 8.90
N ARG A 226 -11.68 -6.29 9.04
CA ARG A 226 -10.48 -7.06 8.66
C ARG A 226 -9.87 -7.77 9.87
N PRO A 227 -9.85 -9.11 9.90
CA PRO A 227 -9.32 -9.87 11.04
C PRO A 227 -7.85 -9.54 11.36
N ALA A 228 -7.02 -9.29 10.34
CA ALA A 228 -5.62 -8.90 10.53
C ALA A 228 -5.48 -7.62 11.36
N ALA A 229 -6.26 -6.58 11.02
CA ALA A 229 -6.26 -5.32 11.74
C ALA A 229 -6.75 -5.47 13.19
N ILE A 230 -7.85 -6.22 13.39
CA ILE A 230 -8.38 -6.48 14.72
C ILE A 230 -7.33 -7.20 15.59
N ASN A 231 -6.71 -8.25 15.07
CA ASN A 231 -5.68 -9.01 15.79
C ASN A 231 -4.46 -8.15 16.12
N ALA A 232 -4.03 -7.30 15.18
CA ALA A 232 -2.91 -6.39 15.40
C ALA A 232 -3.22 -5.33 16.46
N LEU A 233 -4.42 -4.76 16.46
CA LEU A 233 -4.83 -3.79 17.47
C LEU A 233 -4.95 -4.43 18.86
N VAL A 234 -5.45 -5.66 18.94
CA VAL A 234 -5.47 -6.42 20.21
C VAL A 234 -4.03 -6.63 20.72
N SER A 235 -3.06 -6.95 19.86
CA SER A 235 -1.65 -7.07 20.26
C SER A 235 -1.05 -5.77 20.79
N ARG A 236 -1.59 -4.62 20.36
CA ARG A 236 -1.21 -3.29 20.83
C ARG A 236 -1.86 -2.89 22.15
N GLY A 237 -2.85 -3.67 22.63
CA GLY A 237 -3.53 -3.43 23.90
C GLY A 237 -4.97 -2.91 23.79
N TYR A 238 -5.58 -2.99 22.59
CA TYR A 238 -7.03 -2.75 22.46
C TYR A 238 -7.82 -3.96 22.92
N GLU A 239 -8.96 -3.72 23.56
CA GLU A 239 -9.91 -4.78 23.90
C GLU A 239 -10.76 -5.13 22.67
N LYS A 240 -10.98 -6.42 22.43
CA LYS A 240 -11.81 -6.88 21.31
C LYS A 240 -13.28 -6.51 21.52
N ASP A 241 -13.95 -6.08 20.46
CA ASP A 241 -15.38 -5.78 20.44
C ASP A 241 -16.07 -6.57 19.31
N PRO A 242 -17.19 -7.25 19.57
CA PRO A 242 -17.86 -8.07 18.57
C PRO A 242 -18.55 -7.27 17.46
N VAL A 243 -18.86 -6.00 17.69
CA VAL A 243 -19.58 -5.12 16.75
C VAL A 243 -18.61 -4.22 15.98
N GLN A 244 -17.73 -3.53 16.71
CA GLN A 244 -16.80 -2.57 16.12
C GLN A 244 -15.43 -3.19 15.77
N GLY A 245 -15.19 -4.44 16.15
CA GLY A 245 -13.90 -5.12 16.03
C GLY A 245 -13.02 -4.91 17.27
N VAL A 246 -12.82 -3.68 17.73
CA VAL A 246 -12.14 -3.34 18.98
C VAL A 246 -12.87 -2.22 19.71
N LYS A 247 -12.73 -2.17 21.05
CA LYS A 247 -13.18 -1.03 21.84
C LYS A 247 -12.26 0.16 21.63
N ALA A 248 -12.76 1.14 20.91
CA ALA A 248 -12.07 2.39 20.64
C ALA A 248 -13.05 3.56 20.73
N THR A 249 -12.53 4.74 21.00
CA THR A 249 -13.35 5.97 20.94
C THR A 249 -13.75 6.26 19.49
N ARG A 250 -14.75 7.13 19.30
CA ARG A 250 -15.15 7.56 17.96
C ARG A 250 -13.98 8.24 17.23
N GLU A 251 -13.21 9.03 17.93
CA GLU A 251 -12.03 9.74 17.41
C GLU A 251 -10.96 8.74 16.96
N GLU A 252 -10.66 7.72 17.78
CA GLU A 252 -9.75 6.64 17.40
C GLU A 252 -10.27 5.90 16.16
N MET A 253 -11.56 5.53 16.13
CA MET A 253 -12.17 4.81 15.01
C MET A 253 -12.08 5.55 13.68
N ARG A 254 -12.10 6.88 13.68
CA ARG A 254 -11.91 7.72 12.48
C ARG A 254 -10.51 7.61 11.84
N THR A 255 -9.56 7.05 12.56
CA THR A 255 -8.24 6.67 12.05
C THR A 255 -8.17 5.17 11.82
N LEU A 256 -8.66 4.36 12.76
CA LEU A 256 -8.51 2.89 12.73
C LEU A 256 -9.22 2.23 11.55
N VAL A 257 -10.32 2.80 11.05
CA VAL A 257 -11.00 2.27 9.84
C VAL A 257 -10.13 2.36 8.60
N CYS A 258 -9.24 3.35 8.52
CA CYS A 258 -8.25 3.47 7.44
C CYS A 258 -7.08 2.49 7.69
N SER A 259 -6.70 2.34 8.95
CA SER A 259 -5.62 1.44 9.40
C SER A 259 -5.93 -0.06 9.21
N GLN A 260 -7.07 -0.42 8.63
CA GLN A 260 -7.35 -1.80 8.23
C GLN A 260 -6.54 -2.22 6.99
N CYS A 261 -6.15 -1.23 6.15
CA CYS A 261 -5.51 -1.45 4.86
C CYS A 261 -4.28 -0.57 4.65
N HIS A 262 -4.27 0.65 5.21
CA HIS A 262 -3.16 1.61 5.11
C HIS A 262 -2.12 1.37 6.21
N VAL A 263 -1.41 0.24 6.10
CA VAL A 263 -0.51 -0.30 7.12
C VAL A 263 0.58 -1.16 6.50
N GLU A 264 1.66 -1.34 7.25
CA GLU A 264 2.64 -2.38 6.97
C GLU A 264 2.08 -3.76 7.30
N TYR A 265 2.36 -4.73 6.43
CA TYR A 265 1.98 -6.12 6.63
C TYR A 265 2.91 -7.11 5.91
N TYR A 266 2.85 -8.37 6.31
CA TYR A 266 3.50 -9.47 5.62
C TYR A 266 2.65 -10.75 5.66
N PHE A 267 2.97 -11.70 4.83
CA PHE A 267 2.31 -13.01 4.80
C PHE A 267 3.05 -13.98 5.69
N LYS A 268 2.62 -14.06 6.97
CA LYS A 268 3.24 -14.92 7.96
C LYS A 268 2.98 -16.39 7.64
N PRO A 269 4.00 -17.24 7.41
CA PRO A 269 3.82 -18.68 7.33
C PRO A 269 3.29 -19.24 8.65
N THR A 270 2.31 -20.16 8.59
CA THR A 270 1.81 -20.83 9.79
C THR A 270 2.64 -22.05 10.18
N GLY A 271 3.43 -22.59 9.25
CA GLY A 271 4.16 -23.85 9.41
C GLY A 271 3.29 -25.09 9.22
N GLU A 272 2.00 -24.91 8.94
CA GLU A 272 1.03 -25.99 8.76
C GLU A 272 0.43 -25.96 7.35
N LYS A 273 -0.04 -27.13 6.90
CA LYS A 273 -0.86 -27.22 5.68
C LYS A 273 -2.30 -26.83 6.00
N VAL A 274 -2.93 -26.14 5.06
CA VAL A 274 -4.33 -25.74 5.14
C VAL A 274 -5.08 -26.22 3.91
N LYS A 275 -6.32 -26.64 4.11
CA LYS A 275 -7.22 -27.00 3.02
C LYS A 275 -7.86 -25.75 2.45
N VAL A 276 -7.71 -25.56 1.16
CA VAL A 276 -8.25 -24.40 0.44
C VAL A 276 -9.02 -24.84 -0.78
N MET A 277 -9.88 -23.96 -1.28
CA MET A 277 -10.43 -24.12 -2.62
C MET A 277 -9.27 -24.03 -3.61
N GLY A 278 -9.06 -25.09 -4.35
CA GLY A 278 -8.07 -25.15 -5.40
C GLY A 278 -8.71 -25.22 -6.77
N GLU A 279 -7.88 -25.12 -7.79
CA GLU A 279 -8.29 -25.27 -9.17
C GLU A 279 -7.79 -26.61 -9.70
N THR A 280 -8.65 -27.34 -10.37
CA THR A 280 -8.19 -28.42 -11.23
C THR A 280 -7.68 -27.75 -12.50
N ILE A 281 -6.37 -27.76 -12.69
CA ILE A 281 -5.79 -27.40 -13.97
C ILE A 281 -6.34 -28.40 -14.99
N VAL A 282 -7.31 -27.98 -15.77
CA VAL A 282 -7.63 -28.67 -17.01
C VAL A 282 -6.58 -28.18 -17.98
N ASP A 283 -5.65 -29.02 -18.34
CA ASP A 283 -4.68 -28.76 -19.39
C ASP A 283 -5.42 -28.67 -20.74
N ASP A 284 -6.06 -27.55 -20.94
CA ASP A 284 -6.71 -27.24 -22.20
C ASP A 284 -5.69 -26.56 -23.12
N SER A 285 -4.87 -27.40 -23.75
CA SER A 285 -3.90 -26.97 -24.77
C SER A 285 -4.52 -26.16 -25.94
N SER A 286 -5.86 -26.10 -26.03
CA SER A 286 -6.58 -25.28 -27.02
C SER A 286 -6.65 -23.81 -26.63
N LYS A 287 -6.47 -23.48 -25.32
CA LYS A 287 -6.47 -22.08 -24.86
C LYS A 287 -5.09 -21.50 -25.02
N LYS A 288 -5.00 -20.53 -25.91
CA LYS A 288 -3.76 -19.80 -26.18
C LYS A 288 -3.31 -19.04 -24.94
N TRP A 289 -2.00 -19.04 -24.75
CA TRP A 289 -1.30 -18.18 -23.83
C TRP A 289 -1.80 -16.73 -23.86
N TRP A 290 -1.69 -16.07 -22.72
CA TRP A 290 -1.78 -14.63 -22.64
C TRP A 290 -0.96 -13.97 -23.76
N ASN A 291 -1.61 -13.16 -24.57
CA ASN A 291 -1.01 -12.56 -25.77
C ASN A 291 -0.46 -11.16 -25.54
N GLY A 292 -0.27 -10.76 -24.28
CA GLY A 292 0.27 -9.46 -23.91
C GLY A 292 -0.79 -8.38 -23.69
N THR A 293 -2.08 -8.69 -23.83
CA THR A 293 -3.14 -7.75 -23.51
C THR A 293 -3.79 -8.11 -22.17
N GLN A 294 -4.13 -7.14 -21.36
CA GLN A 294 -4.78 -7.37 -20.09
C GLN A 294 -6.17 -7.96 -20.27
N LYS A 295 -6.93 -7.47 -21.23
CA LYS A 295 -8.24 -8.03 -21.54
C LYS A 295 -8.15 -9.54 -21.80
N ASN A 296 -7.17 -9.96 -22.61
CA ASN A 296 -6.93 -11.36 -22.86
C ASN A 296 -6.44 -12.10 -21.59
N TYR A 297 -5.65 -11.44 -20.74
CA TYR A 297 -5.20 -11.98 -19.49
C TYR A 297 -6.34 -12.19 -18.48
N ASP A 298 -7.19 -11.21 -18.26
CA ASP A 298 -8.35 -11.31 -17.36
C ASP A 298 -9.28 -12.45 -17.80
N GLU A 299 -9.54 -12.55 -19.09
CA GLU A 299 -10.31 -13.65 -19.65
C GLU A 299 -9.59 -14.99 -19.49
N TYR A 300 -8.30 -15.03 -19.76
CA TYR A 300 -7.48 -16.22 -19.65
C TYR A 300 -7.41 -16.73 -18.21
N GLU A 301 -7.04 -15.91 -17.23
CA GLU A 301 -6.97 -16.31 -15.83
C GLU A 301 -8.35 -16.68 -15.27
N PHE A 302 -9.40 -15.96 -15.67
CA PHE A 302 -10.77 -16.28 -15.24
C PHE A 302 -11.27 -17.63 -15.78
N TRP A 303 -10.90 -17.98 -17.00
CA TRP A 303 -11.40 -19.17 -17.69
C TRP A 303 -10.40 -20.32 -17.78
N ARG A 304 -9.11 -20.07 -17.47
CA ARG A 304 -8.02 -21.02 -17.66
C ARG A 304 -8.31 -22.40 -17.09
N ASP A 305 -8.91 -22.47 -15.95
CA ASP A 305 -8.97 -23.66 -15.13
C ASP A 305 -10.36 -24.33 -15.08
N GLY A 306 -11.21 -24.12 -16.06
CA GLY A 306 -12.50 -24.81 -16.16
C GLY A 306 -13.19 -25.05 -14.81
N ASN A 307 -14.41 -24.75 -14.68
CA ASN A 307 -15.32 -24.61 -13.55
C ASN A 307 -15.37 -25.71 -12.45
N LYS A 308 -14.28 -26.39 -12.10
CA LYS A 308 -14.30 -27.39 -11.02
C LYS A 308 -13.32 -27.02 -9.92
N ALA A 309 -13.84 -26.27 -8.93
CA ALA A 309 -13.15 -26.09 -7.67
C ALA A 309 -12.94 -27.45 -6.99
N LYS A 310 -11.70 -27.74 -6.63
CA LYS A 310 -11.31 -28.94 -5.88
C LYS A 310 -10.64 -28.47 -4.60
N GLU A 311 -10.97 -29.12 -3.48
CA GLU A 311 -10.22 -28.91 -2.26
C GLU A 311 -8.79 -29.43 -2.46
N ILE A 312 -7.80 -28.57 -2.17
CA ILE A 312 -6.38 -28.90 -2.20
C ILE A 312 -5.72 -28.50 -0.87
N GLU A 313 -4.56 -29.08 -0.60
CA GLU A 313 -3.71 -28.65 0.52
C GLU A 313 -2.58 -27.74 0.03
N THR A 314 -2.38 -26.63 0.72
CA THR A 314 -1.29 -25.68 0.47
C THR A 314 -0.62 -25.27 1.78
N ASP A 315 0.54 -24.63 1.70
CA ASP A 315 1.18 -24.03 2.87
C ASP A 315 0.31 -22.88 3.40
N GLY A 316 0.05 -22.93 4.71
CA GLY A 316 -0.75 -21.90 5.37
C GLY A 316 0.01 -20.60 5.52
N ILE A 317 -0.64 -19.48 5.13
CA ILE A 317 -0.17 -18.12 5.38
C ILE A 317 -1.27 -17.30 6.02
N VAL A 318 -0.87 -16.29 6.80
CA VAL A 318 -1.79 -15.33 7.41
C VAL A 318 -1.29 -13.92 7.23
N LEU A 319 -2.12 -13.05 6.68
CA LEU A 319 -1.85 -11.61 6.66
C LEU A 319 -1.67 -11.11 8.09
N THR A 320 -0.52 -10.55 8.38
CA THR A 320 -0.13 -10.15 9.73
C THR A 320 0.51 -8.76 9.72
N PHE A 321 0.07 -7.89 10.61
CA PHE A 321 0.69 -6.58 10.82
C PHE A 321 1.79 -6.69 11.88
N PRO A 322 2.99 -6.16 11.66
CA PRO A 322 4.13 -6.27 12.57
C PRO A 322 4.04 -5.27 13.74
N TRP A 323 2.91 -5.26 14.46
CA TRP A 323 2.57 -4.24 15.44
C TRP A 323 2.77 -4.63 16.91
N SER A 324 3.26 -5.84 17.21
CA SER A 324 3.40 -6.27 18.61
C SER A 324 4.35 -5.40 19.43
N GLU A 325 5.35 -4.79 18.78
CA GLU A 325 6.29 -3.88 19.43
C GLU A 325 5.77 -2.44 19.55
N TRP A 326 4.72 -2.12 18.81
CA TRP A 326 4.08 -0.80 18.81
C TRP A 326 2.89 -0.77 19.78
N LYS A 327 3.04 -0.17 20.93
CA LYS A 327 1.97 -0.12 21.96
C LYS A 327 1.01 1.05 21.77
N LYS A 328 -0.23 0.88 22.22
CA LYS A 328 -1.25 1.94 22.22
C LYS A 328 -0.72 3.21 22.90
N GLY A 329 -0.98 4.37 22.29
CA GLY A 329 -0.56 5.68 22.80
C GLY A 329 0.92 6.04 22.55
N GLN A 330 1.68 5.20 21.85
CA GLN A 330 3.06 5.51 21.45
C GLN A 330 3.13 5.91 19.98
N PRO A 331 3.96 6.89 19.59
CA PRO A 331 4.29 7.12 18.20
C PRO A 331 5.11 5.94 17.66
N PHE A 332 4.85 5.57 16.41
CA PHE A 332 5.63 4.54 15.74
C PHE A 332 7.07 5.00 15.48
N ARG A 333 8.01 4.05 15.50
CA ARG A 333 9.41 4.20 15.11
C ARG A 333 9.84 3.00 14.27
N ILE A 334 10.66 3.25 13.25
CA ILE A 334 11.12 2.20 12.34
C ILE A 334 11.89 1.07 13.05
N GLU A 335 12.55 1.39 14.17
CA GLU A 335 13.24 0.41 15.01
C GLU A 335 12.30 -0.67 15.57
N MET A 336 11.00 -0.36 15.72
CA MET A 336 9.99 -1.35 16.12
C MET A 336 9.80 -2.43 15.06
N LEU A 337 9.98 -2.09 13.76
CA LEU A 337 9.99 -3.11 12.69
C LEU A 337 11.29 -3.90 12.69
N ASP A 338 12.44 -3.28 12.91
CA ASP A 338 13.71 -4.01 13.08
C ASP A 338 13.55 -5.08 14.17
N ASP A 339 13.09 -4.67 15.36
CA ASP A 339 12.90 -5.56 16.51
C ASP A 339 11.89 -6.66 16.23
N TYR A 340 10.79 -6.33 15.54
CA TYR A 340 9.77 -7.31 15.18
C TYR A 340 10.29 -8.36 14.20
N TYR A 341 10.86 -7.93 13.07
CA TYR A 341 11.33 -8.83 12.03
C TYR A 341 12.56 -9.63 12.46
N ASP A 342 13.39 -9.10 13.35
CA ASP A 342 14.48 -9.87 13.96
C ASP A 342 13.95 -10.98 14.87
N LYS A 343 12.89 -10.75 15.66
CA LYS A 343 12.23 -11.77 16.49
C LYS A 343 11.59 -12.88 15.67
N VAL A 344 10.96 -12.55 14.55
CA VAL A 344 10.26 -13.53 13.72
C VAL A 344 11.13 -14.14 12.62
N ARG A 345 12.40 -13.82 12.56
CA ARG A 345 13.33 -14.25 11.50
C ARG A 345 13.37 -15.77 11.28
N GLY A 346 13.16 -16.56 12.33
CA GLY A 346 13.08 -18.01 12.24
C GLY A 346 11.80 -18.55 11.59
N VAL A 347 10.74 -17.72 11.50
CA VAL A 347 9.44 -18.07 10.89
C VAL A 347 9.27 -17.37 9.56
N PHE A 348 9.63 -16.08 9.51
CA PHE A 348 9.60 -15.26 8.31
C PHE A 348 10.91 -14.50 8.19
N GLY A 349 11.76 -14.93 7.26
CA GLY A 349 13.06 -14.31 7.03
C GLY A 349 13.02 -13.12 6.11
N ALA A 350 12.25 -13.19 5.04
CA ALA A 350 12.16 -12.17 4.01
C ALA A 350 11.00 -12.43 3.05
N ASP A 351 10.59 -11.41 2.29
CA ASP A 351 9.70 -11.57 1.14
C ASP A 351 10.44 -12.20 -0.04
N PHE A 352 11.70 -11.84 -0.23
CA PHE A 352 12.52 -12.38 -1.30
C PHE A 352 14.02 -12.28 -1.00
N THR A 353 14.80 -13.05 -1.76
CA THR A 353 16.26 -12.94 -1.80
C THR A 353 16.66 -12.05 -2.97
N HIS A 354 17.35 -10.96 -2.68
CA HIS A 354 17.79 -10.00 -3.70
C HIS A 354 18.75 -10.64 -4.70
N LYS A 355 18.39 -10.61 -5.98
CA LYS A 355 19.07 -11.36 -7.04
C LYS A 355 20.56 -10.99 -7.19
N LEU A 356 20.91 -9.73 -7.06
CA LEU A 356 22.28 -9.26 -7.25
C LEU A 356 23.16 -9.47 -6.02
N THR A 357 22.61 -9.26 -4.82
CA THR A 357 23.41 -9.26 -3.59
C THR A 357 23.28 -10.55 -2.76
N GLY A 358 22.13 -11.21 -2.80
CA GLY A 358 21.78 -12.32 -1.92
C GLY A 358 21.18 -11.89 -0.59
N ALA A 359 20.96 -10.59 -0.37
CA ALA A 359 20.33 -10.07 0.85
C ALA A 359 18.87 -10.53 0.96
N GLN A 360 18.45 -10.78 2.20
CA GLN A 360 17.07 -11.16 2.53
C GLN A 360 16.25 -9.87 2.73
N ILE A 361 15.45 -9.49 1.76
CA ILE A 361 14.75 -8.19 1.72
C ILE A 361 13.28 -8.33 2.12
N ILE A 362 12.81 -7.35 2.88
CA ILE A 362 11.41 -7.13 3.21
C ILE A 362 10.86 -6.01 2.31
N LYS A 363 9.70 -6.25 1.71
CA LYS A 363 8.94 -5.24 0.98
C LYS A 363 7.95 -4.59 1.93
N ILE A 364 8.13 -3.31 2.18
CA ILE A 364 7.16 -2.52 2.94
C ILE A 364 5.95 -2.21 2.04
N GLN A 365 4.76 -2.25 2.62
CA GLN A 365 3.52 -2.17 1.85
C GLN A 365 2.92 -0.75 1.84
N HIS A 366 2.08 -0.39 2.84
CA HIS A 366 1.35 0.87 2.88
C HIS A 366 1.37 1.46 4.31
N PRO A 367 2.53 1.94 4.83
CA PRO A 367 2.73 2.25 6.24
C PRO A 367 2.22 3.65 6.65
N GLU A 368 1.10 4.10 6.07
CA GLU A 368 0.54 5.43 6.37
C GLU A 368 0.17 5.57 7.85
N SER A 369 -0.45 4.55 8.44
CA SER A 369 -0.85 4.60 9.86
C SER A 369 0.34 4.68 10.80
N GLU A 370 1.40 3.96 10.48
CA GLU A 370 2.66 3.96 11.23
C GLU A 370 3.31 5.34 11.17
N LEU A 371 3.54 5.87 9.96
CA LEU A 371 4.18 7.17 9.79
C LEU A 371 3.36 8.29 10.41
N TYR A 372 2.04 8.31 10.14
CA TYR A 372 1.11 9.31 10.64
C TYR A 372 1.10 9.41 12.16
N SER A 373 1.21 8.28 12.86
CA SER A 373 1.06 8.21 14.32
C SER A 373 2.03 9.10 15.11
N GLY A 374 3.19 9.39 14.55
CA GLY A 374 4.22 10.27 15.12
C GLY A 374 4.18 11.71 14.59
N GLY A 375 3.24 12.03 13.70
CA GLY A 375 3.10 13.33 13.06
C GLY A 375 2.43 14.39 13.95
N VAL A 376 2.62 15.64 13.57
CA VAL A 376 2.07 16.78 14.32
C VAL A 376 0.52 16.76 14.35
N HIS A 377 -0.12 16.36 13.27
CA HIS A 377 -1.57 16.27 13.20
C HIS A 377 -2.12 15.18 14.12
N ALA A 378 -1.52 13.98 14.11
CA ALA A 378 -1.88 12.90 15.03
C ALA A 378 -1.69 13.30 16.50
N ALA A 379 -0.59 13.98 16.83
CA ALA A 379 -0.32 14.47 18.19
C ALA A 379 -1.34 15.52 18.67
N ASN A 380 -2.04 16.19 17.76
CA ASN A 380 -3.11 17.15 18.04
C ASN A 380 -4.52 16.56 17.87
N GLY A 381 -4.67 15.24 17.79
CA GLY A 381 -5.96 14.56 17.73
C GLY A 381 -6.69 14.67 16.38
N VAL A 382 -6.00 15.08 15.33
CA VAL A 382 -6.56 15.08 13.96
C VAL A 382 -6.59 13.63 13.46
N SER A 383 -7.71 13.21 12.89
CA SER A 383 -7.86 11.86 12.32
C SER A 383 -7.66 11.86 10.81
N CYS A 384 -7.48 10.68 10.21
CA CYS A 384 -7.38 10.51 8.76
C CYS A 384 -8.61 11.12 8.03
N VAL A 385 -9.80 10.90 8.59
CA VAL A 385 -11.07 11.42 8.04
C VAL A 385 -11.14 12.94 8.05
N ASP A 386 -10.47 13.63 8.95
CA ASP A 386 -10.53 15.10 9.02
C ASP A 386 -9.91 15.75 7.77
N CYS A 387 -8.92 15.09 7.17
CA CYS A 387 -8.25 15.55 5.96
C CYS A 387 -8.79 14.88 4.68
N HIS A 388 -8.99 13.55 4.70
CA HIS A 388 -9.36 12.77 3.51
C HIS A 388 -10.87 12.67 3.29
N MET A 389 -11.68 12.97 4.31
CA MET A 389 -13.15 12.99 4.26
C MET A 389 -13.69 14.24 4.97
N PRO A 390 -13.25 15.45 4.57
CA PRO A 390 -13.67 16.66 5.24
C PRO A 390 -15.19 16.87 5.11
N TYR A 391 -15.74 17.70 5.98
CA TYR A 391 -17.12 18.11 5.85
C TYR A 391 -17.32 19.04 4.66
N VAL A 392 -18.26 18.69 3.80
CA VAL A 392 -18.70 19.51 2.65
C VAL A 392 -20.19 19.80 2.73
N ARG A 393 -20.67 20.74 1.93
CA ARG A 393 -22.09 21.06 1.81
C ARG A 393 -22.65 20.52 0.50
N GLU A 394 -23.69 19.70 0.60
CA GLU A 394 -24.53 19.29 -0.51
C GLU A 394 -25.91 19.90 -0.33
N GLY A 395 -26.14 21.04 -1.00
CA GLY A 395 -27.34 21.85 -0.77
C GLY A 395 -27.43 22.37 0.66
N ALA A 396 -28.49 22.02 1.38
CA ALA A 396 -28.70 22.40 2.78
C ALA A 396 -28.03 21.44 3.77
N LYS A 397 -27.54 20.26 3.31
CA LYS A 397 -26.96 19.22 4.16
C LYS A 397 -25.46 19.44 4.35
N LYS A 398 -24.94 19.16 5.54
CA LYS A 398 -23.52 19.03 5.85
C LYS A 398 -23.21 17.55 5.94
N VAL A 399 -22.35 17.07 5.05
CA VAL A 399 -21.98 15.65 4.94
C VAL A 399 -20.46 15.51 4.89
N THR A 400 -19.94 14.35 5.27
CA THR A 400 -18.53 14.02 5.04
C THR A 400 -18.32 13.65 3.58
N GLN A 401 -17.25 14.13 2.99
CA GLN A 401 -16.86 13.79 1.62
C GLN A 401 -16.44 12.32 1.51
N HIS A 402 -17.04 11.59 0.57
CA HIS A 402 -16.81 10.14 0.41
C HIS A 402 -16.07 9.77 -0.88
N ASN A 403 -15.49 10.74 -1.60
CA ASN A 403 -14.59 10.42 -2.71
C ASN A 403 -13.21 9.95 -2.27
N ILE A 404 -12.82 10.20 -1.02
CA ILE A 404 -11.60 9.73 -0.34
C ILE A 404 -10.37 9.87 -1.25
N THR A 405 -9.97 11.11 -1.49
CA THR A 405 -8.87 11.46 -2.40
C THR A 405 -7.82 12.33 -1.68
N SER A 406 -6.79 12.75 -2.41
CA SER A 406 -5.78 13.68 -1.87
C SER A 406 -6.42 14.96 -1.34
N PRO A 407 -6.14 15.38 -0.09
CA PRO A 407 -6.62 16.65 0.48
C PRO A 407 -6.19 17.89 -0.32
N LEU A 408 -5.13 17.80 -1.12
CA LEU A 408 -4.67 18.88 -2.00
C LEU A 408 -5.67 19.22 -3.11
N ARG A 409 -6.65 18.37 -3.35
CA ARG A 409 -7.72 18.61 -4.34
C ARG A 409 -8.84 19.49 -3.80
N ASP A 410 -8.95 19.59 -2.46
CA ASP A 410 -9.92 20.45 -1.77
C ASP A 410 -9.32 21.00 -0.46
N ILE A 411 -8.31 21.85 -0.59
CA ILE A 411 -7.59 22.47 0.54
C ILE A 411 -8.55 23.28 1.41
N ASN A 412 -9.57 23.87 0.79
CA ASN A 412 -10.53 24.69 1.51
C ASN A 412 -11.33 23.87 2.53
N SER A 413 -11.85 22.73 2.14
CA SER A 413 -12.60 21.85 3.07
C SER A 413 -11.68 21.08 4.01
N ALA A 414 -10.53 20.58 3.52
CA ALA A 414 -9.64 19.73 4.29
C ALA A 414 -8.78 20.50 5.30
N CYS A 415 -8.17 21.61 4.88
CA CYS A 415 -7.17 22.31 5.70
C CYS A 415 -7.73 23.54 6.42
N LYS A 416 -8.56 24.36 5.73
CA LYS A 416 -9.00 25.66 6.25
C LYS A 416 -10.07 25.55 7.33
N SER A 417 -10.56 24.36 7.64
CA SER A 417 -11.36 24.13 8.84
C SER A 417 -10.57 24.44 10.13
N CYS A 418 -9.25 24.27 10.10
CA CYS A 418 -8.33 24.53 11.22
C CYS A 418 -7.33 25.66 10.89
N HIS A 419 -6.81 25.74 9.66
CA HIS A 419 -5.80 26.70 9.23
C HIS A 419 -6.44 27.95 8.63
N LYS A 420 -5.90 29.14 8.97
CA LYS A 420 -6.40 30.43 8.52
C LYS A 420 -5.67 31.03 7.31
N GLN A 421 -4.56 30.43 6.92
CA GLN A 421 -3.74 30.84 5.78
C GLN A 421 -4.49 30.66 4.46
N SER A 422 -3.99 31.29 3.39
CA SER A 422 -4.54 31.09 2.04
C SER A 422 -4.33 29.67 1.54
N GLU A 423 -5.12 29.22 0.59
CA GLU A 423 -4.97 27.91 -0.05
C GLU A 423 -3.60 27.78 -0.71
N ASP A 424 -3.15 28.81 -1.44
CA ASP A 424 -1.83 28.82 -2.08
C ASP A 424 -0.69 28.66 -1.08
N TYR A 425 -0.79 29.34 0.08
CA TYR A 425 0.21 29.18 1.14
C TYR A 425 0.23 27.75 1.68
N LEU A 426 -0.94 27.19 1.99
CA LEU A 426 -1.03 25.82 2.53
C LEU A 426 -0.54 24.79 1.52
N LYS A 427 -0.92 24.96 0.25
CA LYS A 427 -0.42 24.11 -0.84
C LYS A 427 1.10 24.20 -0.96
N ALA A 428 1.65 25.40 -0.94
CA ALA A 428 3.10 25.61 -1.02
C ALA A 428 3.84 24.92 0.15
N GLN A 429 3.29 24.98 1.37
CA GLN A 429 3.89 24.29 2.53
C GLN A 429 3.87 22.77 2.38
N VAL A 430 2.78 22.19 1.86
CA VAL A 430 2.73 20.74 1.60
C VAL A 430 3.76 20.35 0.56
N LEU A 431 3.83 21.09 -0.55
CA LEU A 431 4.77 20.81 -1.64
C LEU A 431 6.22 21.00 -1.22
N ASP A 432 6.53 21.96 -0.37
CA ASP A 432 7.89 22.15 0.19
C ASP A 432 8.34 20.93 1.01
N ILE A 433 7.45 20.41 1.87
CA ILE A 433 7.69 19.17 2.63
C ILE A 433 7.89 17.99 1.68
N GLN A 434 6.99 17.81 0.73
CA GLN A 434 7.05 16.68 -0.20
C GLN A 434 8.29 16.75 -1.10
N ASN A 435 8.64 17.92 -1.59
CA ASN A 435 9.87 18.12 -2.39
C ASN A 435 11.13 17.79 -1.59
N SER A 436 11.20 18.22 -0.33
CA SER A 436 12.33 17.91 0.55
C SER A 436 12.45 16.41 0.78
N VAL A 437 11.35 15.74 1.15
CA VAL A 437 11.37 14.29 1.40
C VAL A 437 11.65 13.51 0.11
N ALA A 438 11.11 13.93 -1.03
CA ALA A 438 11.39 13.30 -2.32
C ALA A 438 12.87 13.43 -2.73
N HIS A 439 13.52 14.54 -2.40
CA HIS A 439 14.96 14.70 -2.58
C HIS A 439 15.77 13.74 -1.69
N ASP A 440 15.43 13.67 -0.40
CA ASP A 440 16.07 12.75 0.54
C ASP A 440 15.87 11.30 0.11
N GLN A 441 14.66 10.96 -0.37
CA GLN A 441 14.31 9.63 -0.89
C GLN A 441 15.22 9.21 -2.05
N ARG A 442 15.41 10.08 -3.05
CA ARG A 442 16.32 9.79 -4.17
C ARG A 442 17.75 9.59 -3.70
N THR A 443 18.21 10.44 -2.78
CA THR A 443 19.55 10.32 -2.21
C THR A 443 19.76 8.97 -1.54
N ALA A 444 18.77 8.51 -0.76
CA ALA A 444 18.82 7.22 -0.11
C ALA A 444 18.77 6.05 -1.12
N GLU A 445 17.86 6.10 -2.09
CA GLU A 445 17.75 5.08 -3.12
C GLU A 445 19.02 4.94 -3.96
N TYR A 446 19.65 6.05 -4.37
CA TYR A 446 20.90 6.02 -5.13
C TYR A 446 22.09 5.50 -4.29
N ALA A 447 22.12 5.82 -3.00
CA ALA A 447 23.12 5.26 -2.10
C ALA A 447 22.96 3.74 -1.97
N ILE A 448 21.73 3.24 -1.84
CA ILE A 448 21.44 1.80 -1.76
C ILE A 448 21.76 1.11 -3.09
N VAL A 449 21.39 1.69 -4.24
CA VAL A 449 21.74 1.14 -5.56
C VAL A 449 23.26 1.05 -5.71
N SER A 450 24.02 2.07 -5.27
CA SER A 450 25.48 2.02 -5.26
C SER A 450 26.00 0.85 -4.43
N LEU A 451 25.48 0.67 -3.22
CA LEU A 451 25.81 -0.48 -2.35
C LEU A 451 25.48 -1.82 -3.03
N ILE A 452 24.32 -1.94 -3.68
CA ILE A 452 23.89 -3.15 -4.38
C ILE A 452 24.89 -3.50 -5.49
N MET A 453 25.26 -2.53 -6.33
CA MET A 453 26.15 -2.77 -7.46
C MET A 453 27.57 -3.10 -7.00
N ASP A 454 28.07 -2.42 -5.96
CA ASP A 454 29.37 -2.71 -5.36
C ASP A 454 29.38 -4.09 -4.68
N THR A 455 28.28 -4.45 -4.00
CA THR A 455 28.12 -5.79 -3.42
C THR A 455 28.13 -6.86 -4.49
N LYS A 456 27.40 -6.65 -5.60
CA LYS A 456 27.42 -7.56 -6.74
C LYS A 456 28.85 -7.74 -7.27
N LYS A 457 29.57 -6.63 -7.49
CA LYS A 457 30.94 -6.66 -7.97
C LYS A 457 31.84 -7.52 -7.05
N LEU A 458 31.84 -7.25 -5.76
CA LEU A 458 32.67 -8.00 -4.80
C LEU A 458 32.25 -9.48 -4.73
N ARG A 459 30.95 -9.75 -4.76
CA ARG A 459 30.41 -11.11 -4.78
C ARG A 459 30.91 -11.92 -5.97
N ASP A 460 30.96 -11.30 -7.15
CA ASP A 460 31.47 -11.93 -8.37
C ASP A 460 32.99 -12.20 -8.25
N GLU A 461 33.78 -11.27 -7.70
CA GLU A 461 35.20 -11.44 -7.46
C GLU A 461 35.48 -12.56 -6.44
N LEU A 462 34.77 -12.58 -5.31
CA LEU A 462 34.88 -13.66 -4.31
C LEU A 462 34.52 -15.03 -4.90
N GLY A 463 33.49 -15.09 -5.74
CA GLY A 463 33.07 -16.33 -6.40
C GLY A 463 34.11 -16.96 -7.32
N ASN A 464 35.09 -16.19 -7.78
CA ASN A 464 36.23 -16.68 -8.57
C ASN A 464 37.37 -17.23 -7.72
N MET A 465 37.33 -17.03 -6.38
CA MET A 465 38.39 -17.49 -5.47
C MET A 465 38.09 -18.91 -4.96
N GLU A 466 39.07 -19.79 -5.00
CA GLU A 466 38.95 -21.21 -4.63
C GLU A 466 38.32 -21.42 -3.25
N LYS A 467 38.66 -20.61 -2.25
CA LYS A 467 38.10 -20.71 -0.88
C LYS A 467 36.59 -20.46 -0.80
N PHE A 468 36.01 -19.75 -1.76
CA PHE A 468 34.59 -19.48 -1.86
C PHE A 468 33.88 -20.36 -2.90
N GLN A 469 34.54 -21.44 -3.32
CA GLN A 469 33.98 -22.42 -4.23
C GLN A 469 33.64 -23.74 -3.53
N SER A 470 32.70 -24.47 -4.12
CA SER A 470 32.39 -25.85 -3.84
C SER A 470 32.22 -26.56 -5.19
N ASP A 471 32.93 -27.66 -5.40
CA ASP A 471 32.96 -28.43 -6.66
C ASP A 471 33.31 -27.53 -7.89
N GLY A 472 34.23 -26.59 -7.72
CA GLY A 472 34.69 -25.69 -8.78
C GLY A 472 33.69 -24.61 -9.18
N LYS A 473 32.63 -24.40 -8.40
CA LYS A 473 31.63 -23.35 -8.61
C LYS A 473 31.50 -22.44 -7.39
N ALA A 474 31.16 -21.19 -7.63
CA ALA A 474 30.91 -20.23 -6.55
C ALA A 474 29.86 -20.76 -5.56
N ASP A 475 30.22 -20.79 -4.29
CA ASP A 475 29.36 -21.22 -3.19
C ASP A 475 28.65 -20.02 -2.59
N ALA A 476 27.40 -19.85 -2.94
CA ALA A 476 26.57 -18.72 -2.49
C ALA A 476 26.48 -18.62 -0.95
N LYS A 477 26.53 -19.75 -0.23
CA LYS A 477 26.47 -19.76 1.23
C LYS A 477 27.75 -19.23 1.86
N LYS A 478 28.91 -19.67 1.39
CA LYS A 478 30.22 -19.17 1.86
C LYS A 478 30.35 -17.67 1.59
N ILE A 479 29.97 -17.22 0.40
CA ILE A 479 30.00 -15.82 0.00
C ILE A 479 29.04 -14.98 0.86
N SER A 480 27.81 -15.48 1.09
CA SER A 480 26.83 -14.76 1.91
C SER A 480 27.26 -14.66 3.38
N GLU A 481 27.97 -15.66 3.92
CA GLU A 481 28.50 -15.57 5.28
C GLU A 481 29.65 -14.52 5.38
N GLU A 482 30.52 -14.45 4.37
CA GLU A 482 31.58 -13.42 4.29
C GLU A 482 30.99 -12.00 4.18
N LEU A 483 29.89 -11.86 3.45
CA LEU A 483 29.20 -10.57 3.22
C LEU A 483 28.10 -10.26 4.25
N LYS A 484 27.93 -11.05 5.28
CA LYS A 484 26.77 -11.02 6.20
C LYS A 484 26.44 -9.63 6.74
N GLU A 485 27.43 -8.89 7.22
CA GLU A 485 27.23 -7.54 7.76
C GLU A 485 26.74 -6.58 6.66
N VAL A 486 27.28 -6.69 5.45
CA VAL A 486 26.87 -5.88 4.29
C VAL A 486 25.43 -6.18 3.89
N LEU A 487 25.06 -7.48 3.85
CA LEU A 487 23.73 -7.92 3.49
C LEU A 487 22.68 -7.44 4.50
N GLU A 488 23.05 -7.41 5.79
CA GLU A 488 22.18 -6.89 6.85
C GLU A 488 22.02 -5.35 6.76
N LEU A 489 23.10 -4.62 6.48
CA LEU A 489 23.04 -3.18 6.24
C LEU A 489 22.17 -2.86 5.00
N HIS A 490 22.32 -3.63 3.93
CA HIS A 490 21.45 -3.51 2.75
C HIS A 490 19.98 -3.72 3.10
N ARG A 491 19.64 -4.83 3.80
CA ARG A 491 18.27 -5.12 4.25
C ARG A 491 17.66 -3.95 5.01
N LYS A 492 18.36 -3.43 6.02
CA LYS A 492 17.86 -2.36 6.89
C LYS A 492 17.79 -1.00 6.19
N ALA A 493 18.76 -0.71 5.32
CA ALA A 493 18.74 0.50 4.50
C ALA A 493 17.56 0.51 3.54
N GLN A 494 17.36 -0.60 2.82
CA GLN A 494 16.26 -0.71 1.86
C GLN A 494 14.90 -0.68 2.55
N MET A 495 14.73 -1.33 3.70
CA MET A 495 13.48 -1.29 4.47
C MET A 495 13.10 0.15 4.84
N ARG A 496 14.07 1.00 5.22
CA ARG A 496 13.82 2.41 5.57
C ARG A 496 13.44 3.26 4.36
N ALA A 497 14.17 3.11 3.26
CA ALA A 497 13.86 3.83 2.03
C ALA A 497 12.51 3.38 1.46
N ASP A 498 12.22 2.07 1.47
CA ASP A 498 10.95 1.54 1.00
C ASP A 498 9.77 1.97 1.89
N PHE A 499 9.98 2.11 3.19
CA PHE A 499 8.94 2.61 4.11
C PHE A 499 8.45 4.00 3.70
N VAL A 500 9.36 4.91 3.38
CA VAL A 500 9.00 6.26 2.94
C VAL A 500 8.48 6.27 1.50
N ASN A 501 8.99 5.39 0.63
CA ASN A 501 8.52 5.26 -0.75
C ASN A 501 7.11 4.67 -0.85
N ALA A 502 6.79 3.72 0.02
CA ALA A 502 5.50 3.02 0.03
C ALA A 502 4.40 3.83 0.72
N GLU A 503 4.76 4.83 1.52
CA GLU A 503 3.85 5.74 2.20
C GLU A 503 3.42 6.86 1.26
N ASN A 504 2.14 6.94 0.95
CA ASN A 504 1.62 7.74 -0.17
C ASN A 504 1.57 9.26 0.06
N SER A 505 1.91 9.78 1.26
CA SER A 505 1.96 11.23 1.49
C SER A 505 3.26 11.89 1.04
N THR A 506 4.24 11.11 0.60
CA THR A 506 5.62 11.60 0.36
C THR A 506 6.16 12.32 1.59
N GLY A 507 5.97 11.68 2.77
CA GLY A 507 6.43 12.16 4.06
C GLY A 507 5.60 13.26 4.72
N PHE A 508 4.53 13.78 4.10
CA PHE A 508 3.72 14.84 4.70
C PHE A 508 3.09 14.41 6.04
N HIS A 509 2.74 13.15 6.20
CA HIS A 509 2.18 12.61 7.44
C HIS A 509 3.13 12.79 8.64
N ASN A 510 4.44 12.68 8.43
CA ASN A 510 5.47 12.92 9.46
C ASN A 510 6.84 13.19 8.80
N PRO A 511 7.09 14.40 8.31
CA PRO A 511 8.31 14.71 7.56
C PRO A 511 9.59 14.51 8.37
N ARG A 512 9.54 14.76 9.68
CA ARG A 512 10.68 14.56 10.57
C ARG A 512 11.11 13.10 10.65
N GLU A 513 10.17 12.17 10.76
CA GLU A 513 10.46 10.74 10.83
C GLU A 513 10.86 10.20 9.45
N ALA A 514 10.21 10.66 8.39
CA ALA A 514 10.56 10.30 7.01
C ALA A 514 12.02 10.66 6.70
N SER A 515 12.42 11.92 6.90
CA SER A 515 13.82 12.34 6.67
C SER A 515 14.81 11.60 7.60
N ARG A 516 14.43 11.33 8.86
CA ARG A 516 15.28 10.56 9.79
C ARG A 516 15.55 9.14 9.25
N MET A 517 14.53 8.46 8.76
CA MET A 517 14.68 7.13 8.17
C MET A 517 15.55 7.15 6.92
N LEU A 518 15.36 8.14 6.05
CA LEU A 518 16.15 8.26 4.82
C LEU A 518 17.62 8.56 5.10
N LEU A 519 17.92 9.42 6.09
CA LEU A 519 19.29 9.65 6.54
C LEU A 519 19.92 8.36 7.08
N GLN A 520 19.21 7.57 7.89
CA GLN A 520 19.70 6.28 8.35
C GLN A 520 19.95 5.32 7.18
N ALA A 521 19.10 5.32 6.16
CA ALA A 521 19.28 4.49 4.97
C ALA A 521 20.56 4.83 4.21
N VAL A 522 20.84 6.14 4.04
CA VAL A 522 22.11 6.62 3.43
C VAL A 522 23.32 6.17 4.25
N ASP A 523 23.27 6.39 5.57
CA ASP A 523 24.37 6.03 6.48
C ASP A 523 24.68 4.52 6.42
N MET A 524 23.64 3.68 6.53
CA MET A 524 23.77 2.23 6.41
C MET A 524 24.33 1.79 5.06
N ALA A 525 23.91 2.44 3.96
CA ALA A 525 24.44 2.13 2.64
C ALA A 525 25.93 2.47 2.53
N ARG A 526 26.37 3.62 3.07
CA ARG A 526 27.78 4.02 3.08
C ARG A 526 28.64 3.17 4.03
N MET A 527 28.08 2.79 5.19
CA MET A 527 28.73 1.81 6.07
C MET A 527 28.93 0.47 5.35
N GLY A 528 27.92 0.00 4.61
CA GLY A 528 28.03 -1.20 3.80
C GLY A 528 29.13 -1.12 2.75
N GLN A 529 29.26 0.01 2.05
CA GLN A 529 30.34 0.23 1.09
C GLN A 529 31.73 0.24 1.76
N THR A 530 31.85 0.81 2.96
CA THR A 530 33.10 0.77 3.74
C THR A 530 33.45 -0.68 4.10
N LYS A 531 32.49 -1.47 4.54
CA LYS A 531 32.66 -2.90 4.82
C LYS A 531 33.09 -3.71 3.60
N LEU A 532 32.55 -3.39 2.41
CA LEU A 532 32.98 -4.05 1.17
C LEU A 532 34.47 -3.82 0.89
N VAL A 533 34.99 -2.61 1.13
CA VAL A 533 36.44 -2.31 0.98
C VAL A 533 37.27 -3.10 1.99
N GLU A 534 36.82 -3.20 3.25
CA GLU A 534 37.50 -3.99 4.29
C GLU A 534 37.54 -5.48 3.87
N ILE A 535 36.42 -6.05 3.47
CA ILE A 535 36.32 -7.46 3.02
C ILE A 535 37.19 -7.72 1.79
N ALA A 536 37.16 -6.82 0.80
CA ALA A 536 38.02 -6.92 -0.38
C ALA A 536 39.50 -6.95 0.00
N THR A 537 39.91 -6.06 0.90
CA THR A 537 41.30 -5.95 1.38
C THR A 537 41.74 -7.23 2.09
N VAL A 538 40.94 -7.74 3.03
CA VAL A 538 41.21 -8.98 3.77
C VAL A 538 41.34 -10.18 2.83
N ASN A 539 40.56 -10.18 1.75
CA ASN A 539 40.60 -11.24 0.74
C ASN A 539 41.68 -11.03 -0.34
N GLY A 540 42.54 -10.02 -0.21
CA GLY A 540 43.63 -9.76 -1.14
C GLY A 540 43.22 -9.17 -2.48
N ILE A 541 41.99 -8.68 -2.59
CA ILE A 541 41.48 -7.97 -3.76
C ILE A 541 42.01 -6.52 -3.69
N LYS A 542 42.94 -6.22 -4.61
CA LYS A 542 43.59 -4.90 -4.66
C LYS A 542 42.70 -3.89 -5.41
N ASP A 543 42.79 -2.63 -4.99
CA ASP A 543 42.15 -1.50 -5.68
C ASP A 543 40.61 -1.59 -5.82
N PHE A 544 39.93 -2.32 -4.92
CA PHE A 544 38.49 -2.32 -4.87
C PHE A 544 37.98 -0.92 -4.52
N LYS A 545 37.18 -0.35 -5.42
CA LYS A 545 36.60 0.99 -5.28
C LYS A 545 35.08 0.91 -5.26
N THR A 546 34.49 1.68 -4.38
CA THR A 546 33.05 1.88 -4.31
C THR A 546 32.58 2.92 -5.32
N SER A 547 31.35 2.80 -5.75
CA SER A 547 30.66 3.69 -6.69
C SER A 547 29.80 4.73 -5.96
N ASN A 548 29.47 5.80 -6.67
CA ASN A 548 28.45 6.76 -6.25
C ASN A 548 27.56 7.03 -7.48
N LEU A 549 26.59 6.15 -7.67
CA LEU A 549 25.74 6.16 -8.83
C LEU A 549 24.63 7.21 -8.68
N GLY A 550 24.36 7.91 -9.76
CA GLY A 550 23.25 8.85 -9.87
C GLY A 550 22.23 8.40 -10.92
N PHE A 551 21.27 9.26 -11.17
CA PHE A 551 20.17 8.97 -12.11
C PHE A 551 20.66 8.58 -13.52
N GLU A 552 21.65 9.30 -14.08
CA GLU A 552 22.19 9.03 -15.42
C GLU A 552 22.87 7.66 -15.53
N ASP A 553 23.49 7.20 -14.43
CA ASP A 553 24.12 5.88 -14.39
C ASP A 553 23.06 4.78 -14.35
N ILE A 554 22.00 5.01 -13.56
CA ILE A 554 20.88 4.07 -13.42
C ILE A 554 20.11 3.93 -14.73
N GLN A 555 19.92 5.02 -15.47
CA GLN A 555 19.28 4.96 -16.79
C GLN A 555 20.04 4.11 -17.80
N LYS A 556 21.36 3.99 -17.67
CA LYS A 556 22.19 3.12 -18.54
C LYS A 556 22.06 1.65 -18.17
N PHE A 557 21.54 1.35 -16.98
CA PHE A 557 21.35 -0.02 -16.53
C PHE A 557 20.31 -0.72 -17.41
N ASN A 558 20.67 -1.88 -17.97
CA ASN A 558 19.76 -2.68 -18.77
C ASN A 558 18.97 -3.66 -17.88
N PRO A 559 17.69 -3.45 -17.64
CA PRO A 559 16.88 -4.38 -16.86
C PRO A 559 16.87 -5.81 -17.44
N GLY A 560 17.10 -5.98 -18.74
CA GLY A 560 17.21 -7.29 -19.39
C GLY A 560 18.38 -8.14 -18.88
N GLU A 561 19.40 -7.53 -18.26
CA GLU A 561 20.47 -8.26 -17.59
C GLU A 561 20.00 -8.92 -16.29
N LEU A 562 18.97 -8.37 -15.65
CA LEU A 562 18.37 -8.93 -14.44
C LEU A 562 17.43 -10.10 -14.72
N TYR A 563 16.68 -9.99 -15.78
CA TYR A 563 15.62 -10.94 -16.15
C TYR A 563 15.94 -11.50 -17.52
N TYR A 564 16.25 -12.76 -17.55
CA TYR A 564 16.56 -13.49 -18.77
C TYR A 564 15.49 -13.24 -19.83
N LYS A 565 15.86 -12.44 -20.83
CA LYS A 565 15.16 -12.29 -22.09
C LYS A 565 13.85 -11.49 -22.01
N VAL A 566 13.62 -10.81 -23.06
CA VAL A 566 12.39 -10.32 -23.60
C VAL A 566 11.28 -11.26 -23.20
N ASP A 567 10.22 -10.76 -22.63
CA ASP A 567 9.03 -11.56 -22.43
C ASP A 567 8.55 -12.12 -23.77
N VAL A 568 7.61 -13.04 -23.71
CA VAL A 568 7.04 -13.69 -24.90
C VAL A 568 6.40 -12.69 -25.89
N ASN A 569 6.25 -11.42 -25.49
CA ASN A 569 5.64 -10.34 -26.28
C ASN A 569 6.60 -9.20 -26.62
N GLY A 570 7.88 -9.29 -26.27
CA GLY A 570 8.87 -8.28 -26.56
C GLY A 570 8.97 -7.12 -25.57
N HIS A 571 8.27 -7.16 -24.42
CA HIS A 571 8.39 -6.15 -23.37
C HIS A 571 9.66 -6.32 -22.58
N LYS A 572 10.35 -5.22 -22.29
CA LYS A 572 11.51 -5.20 -21.43
C LYS A 572 11.09 -4.99 -19.98
N ALA A 573 11.82 -5.58 -19.04
CA ALA A 573 11.64 -5.28 -17.63
C ALA A 573 11.74 -3.77 -17.39
N GLY A 574 10.81 -3.20 -16.63
CA GLY A 574 10.73 -1.76 -16.40
C GLY A 574 10.00 -0.97 -17.50
N GLU A 575 9.61 -1.59 -18.61
CA GLU A 575 8.67 -0.96 -19.54
C GLU A 575 7.27 -0.95 -18.92
N ARG A 576 6.55 0.13 -19.19
CA ARG A 576 5.18 0.29 -18.72
C ARG A 576 4.30 -0.80 -19.29
N TYR A 577 3.76 -1.61 -18.41
CA TYR A 577 2.88 -2.70 -18.76
C TYR A 577 1.43 -2.23 -18.80
N TYR A 578 1.07 -1.49 -19.84
CA TYR A 578 -0.32 -1.24 -20.22
C TYR A 578 -0.66 -2.14 -21.39
N ALA A 579 -0.60 -3.42 -21.12
CA ALA A 579 -0.80 -4.43 -22.15
C ALA A 579 -2.19 -4.41 -22.76
N ASP A 580 -3.16 -3.75 -22.10
CA ASP A 580 -4.57 -3.86 -22.43
C ASP A 580 -5.02 -3.06 -23.59
N GLU A 581 -4.24 -2.08 -23.95
CA GLU A 581 -4.84 -0.94 -24.59
C GLU A 581 -3.98 -0.45 -25.73
N LYS A 582 -3.25 -1.36 -26.36
CA LYS A 582 -2.70 -1.05 -27.66
C LYS A 582 -3.84 -1.06 -28.66
N ASP A 583 -3.95 0.03 -29.44
CA ASP A 583 -4.81 0.06 -30.59
C ASP A 583 -4.39 -1.03 -31.61
N VAL A 584 -5.17 -1.22 -32.65
CA VAL A 584 -4.89 -2.21 -33.70
C VAL A 584 -3.51 -2.01 -34.39
N ASN A 585 -2.85 -0.85 -34.17
CA ASN A 585 -1.52 -0.52 -34.67
C ASN A 585 -0.42 -0.68 -33.62
N GLY A 586 -0.76 -1.12 -32.39
CA GLY A 586 0.19 -1.33 -31.32
C GLY A 586 0.54 -0.07 -30.53
N ASN A 587 -0.21 1.02 -30.68
CA ASN A 587 0.00 2.25 -29.93
C ASN A 587 -0.68 2.17 -28.56
N PRO A 588 -0.08 2.78 -27.51
CA PRO A 588 -0.75 2.92 -26.21
C PRO A 588 -2.03 3.73 -26.34
N PRO A 589 -3.04 3.52 -25.47
CA PRO A 589 -4.26 4.29 -25.51
C PRO A 589 -3.99 5.78 -25.37
N LYS A 590 -4.84 6.55 -25.98
CA LYS A 590 -4.75 8.01 -25.93
C LYS A 590 -4.78 8.55 -24.50
N GLU A 591 -5.63 7.97 -23.65
CA GLU A 591 -5.76 8.33 -22.24
C GLU A 591 -4.43 8.12 -21.48
N LEU A 592 -3.74 7.01 -21.72
CA LEU A 592 -2.46 6.75 -21.08
C LEU A 592 -1.35 7.70 -21.53
N LEU A 593 -1.35 8.07 -22.81
CA LEU A 593 -0.43 9.09 -23.32
C LEU A 593 -0.71 10.48 -22.74
N GLU A 594 -1.98 10.78 -22.48
CA GLU A 594 -2.38 12.01 -21.80
C GLU A 594 -1.94 12.00 -20.33
N HIS A 595 -2.13 10.89 -19.64
CA HIS A 595 -1.62 10.70 -18.27
C HIS A 595 -0.10 10.81 -18.18
N ASP A 596 0.64 10.26 -19.14
CA ASP A 596 2.10 10.40 -19.17
C ASP A 596 2.53 11.85 -19.38
N LYS A 597 1.80 12.61 -20.21
CA LYS A 597 2.03 14.05 -20.35
C LYS A 597 1.70 14.82 -19.09
N GLU A 598 0.63 14.45 -18.40
CA GLU A 598 0.23 15.06 -17.14
C GLU A 598 1.24 14.80 -16.01
N LEU A 599 1.82 13.58 -15.96
CA LEU A 599 2.87 13.22 -15.01
C LEU A 599 4.26 13.69 -15.39
N ALA A 600 4.51 14.04 -16.67
CA ALA A 600 5.83 14.44 -17.16
C ALA A 600 6.45 15.63 -16.37
N PRO A 601 5.69 16.66 -15.94
CA PRO A 601 6.21 17.75 -15.12
C PRO A 601 6.71 17.28 -13.75
N TYR A 602 6.20 16.15 -13.24
CA TYR A 602 6.50 15.58 -11.92
C TYR A 602 7.52 14.45 -11.98
N ASN A 603 8.13 14.23 -13.13
CA ASN A 603 9.18 13.22 -13.25
C ASN A 603 10.43 13.65 -12.45
N TYR A 604 11.10 12.68 -11.81
CA TYR A 604 12.34 12.90 -11.04
C TYR A 604 13.42 13.63 -11.84
N GLN A 605 13.50 13.42 -13.16
CA GLN A 605 14.42 14.14 -14.02
C GLN A 605 14.24 15.66 -14.00
N VAL A 606 13.00 16.12 -13.85
CA VAL A 606 12.68 17.55 -13.79
C VAL A 606 13.09 18.13 -12.43
N ILE A 607 12.91 17.37 -11.36
CA ILE A 607 13.26 17.80 -10.00
C ILE A 607 14.78 17.87 -9.84
N ASP A 608 15.54 16.92 -10.40
CA ASP A 608 17.00 16.90 -10.32
C ASP A 608 17.69 18.01 -11.12
N LYS A 609 16.97 18.67 -12.04
CA LYS A 609 17.48 19.80 -12.83
C LYS A 609 17.19 21.18 -12.22
N LYS A 610 16.43 21.24 -11.15
CA LYS A 610 16.18 22.45 -10.38
C LYS A 610 17.11 22.55 -9.17
#